data_7dc7f44517f2be7cfe735e7c6efbbddd
#
_entry.id   7dc7f44517f2be7cfe735e7c6efbbddd
#
_cell.length_a   1.000
_cell.length_b   1.000
_cell.length_c   1.000
_cell.angle_alpha   90.00
_cell.angle_beta   90.00
_cell.angle_gamma   90.00
#
_symmetry.space_group_name_H-M   'P 1'
#
loop_
_entity.id
_entity.type
_entity.pdbx_description
1 polymer ?
#
loop_
_entity_poly.entity_id
_entity_poly.type
_entity_poly.pdbx_seq_one_letter_code
_entity_poly.pdbx_strand_id
1 'polypeptide(L)'
;WADRRMIDCYLNFCKAIFTRYKGKVKYWLTFNEINSATTPMGGFLSQGILNEIKTMNFMEQVDNPQNRFQGLHHQFVASALAVKMAHEIDYQVGCMQIMATSYGLTCDPHDQIVNQEKNHLMNWFCSDVQCRGAYPNYIKRYFKENNINIVMEEGDEDILKAGPVDFYTCSYYMSNCQTADKSKEAGSGNILGGVSNPYLKAS
;
A
#
# COMPACT_ATOMS: atom_id res chain seq x y z
N TRP A 1 -3.32 -7.37 -10.82
CA TRP A 1 -3.09 -5.92 -10.99
C TRP A 1 -1.88 -5.59 -11.85
N ALA A 2 -1.12 -6.58 -12.33
CA ALA A 2 -0.02 -6.35 -13.25
C ALA A 2 -0.48 -5.71 -14.58
N ASP A 3 -1.68 -6.01 -15.03
CA ASP A 3 -2.27 -5.48 -16.25
C ASP A 3 -3.17 -4.27 -15.94
N ARG A 4 -2.97 -3.16 -16.65
CA ARG A 4 -3.74 -1.92 -16.47
C ARG A 4 -5.24 -2.08 -16.73
N ARG A 5 -5.65 -3.03 -17.57
CA ARG A 5 -7.08 -3.34 -17.82
C ARG A 5 -7.84 -3.73 -16.54
N MET A 6 -7.14 -4.08 -15.47
CA MET A 6 -7.75 -4.31 -14.17
C MET A 6 -8.44 -3.08 -13.59
N ILE A 7 -8.02 -1.87 -13.99
CA ILE A 7 -8.69 -0.63 -13.59
C ILE A 7 -10.15 -0.66 -14.07
N ASP A 8 -10.38 -0.95 -15.36
CA ASP A 8 -11.72 -1.00 -15.93
C ASP A 8 -12.57 -2.12 -15.31
N CYS A 9 -11.99 -3.29 -15.07
CA CYS A 9 -12.67 -4.39 -14.38
C CYS A 9 -13.12 -3.98 -12.98
N TYR A 10 -12.24 -3.31 -12.23
CA TYR A 10 -12.56 -2.83 -10.89
C TYR A 10 -13.65 -1.74 -10.91
N LEU A 11 -13.58 -0.80 -11.85
CA LEU A 11 -14.60 0.25 -11.98
C LEU A 11 -15.96 -0.31 -12.36
N ASN A 12 -16.02 -1.33 -13.22
CA ASN A 12 -17.26 -2.04 -13.53
C ASN A 12 -17.85 -2.70 -12.28
N PHE A 13 -17.02 -3.32 -11.46
CA PHE A 13 -17.44 -3.86 -10.16
C PHE A 13 -17.95 -2.73 -9.24
N CYS A 14 -17.20 -1.63 -9.08
CA CYS A 14 -17.63 -0.48 -8.26
C CYS A 14 -18.96 0.07 -8.71
N LYS A 15 -19.16 0.26 -10.02
CA LYS A 15 -20.43 0.74 -10.59
C LYS A 15 -21.60 -0.17 -10.22
N ALA A 16 -21.41 -1.47 -10.32
CA ALA A 16 -22.43 -2.45 -9.98
C ALA A 16 -22.83 -2.39 -8.50
N ILE A 17 -21.84 -2.40 -7.59
CA ILE A 17 -22.12 -2.37 -6.15
C ILE A 17 -22.65 -1.01 -5.69
N PHE A 18 -22.12 0.10 -6.18
CA PHE A 18 -22.61 1.44 -5.84
C PHE A 18 -24.06 1.63 -6.26
N THR A 19 -24.43 1.15 -7.46
CA THR A 19 -25.81 1.17 -7.91
C THR A 19 -26.70 0.29 -7.03
N ARG A 20 -26.26 -0.94 -6.72
CA ARG A 20 -27.04 -1.93 -5.94
C ARG A 20 -27.31 -1.49 -4.52
N TYR A 21 -26.37 -0.77 -3.91
CA TYR A 21 -26.44 -0.35 -2.51
C TYR A 21 -26.77 1.13 -2.32
N LYS A 22 -27.22 1.81 -3.38
CA LYS A 22 -27.64 3.22 -3.31
C LYS A 22 -28.71 3.41 -2.24
N GLY A 23 -28.48 4.38 -1.34
CA GLY A 23 -29.36 4.68 -0.21
C GLY A 23 -29.29 3.69 0.96
N LYS A 24 -28.46 2.63 0.88
CA LYS A 24 -28.29 1.63 1.94
C LYS A 24 -26.93 1.71 2.63
N VAL A 25 -25.88 2.06 1.89
CA VAL A 25 -24.50 2.20 2.39
C VAL A 25 -24.00 3.57 1.98
N LYS A 26 -23.43 4.31 2.91
CA LYS A 26 -22.89 5.65 2.68
C LYS A 26 -21.36 5.67 2.64
N TYR A 27 -20.71 4.85 3.44
CA TYR A 27 -19.25 4.83 3.63
C TYR A 27 -18.64 3.62 2.95
N TRP A 28 -17.61 3.84 2.15
CA TRP A 28 -16.94 2.80 1.35
C TRP A 28 -15.43 2.86 1.55
N LEU A 29 -14.77 1.74 1.38
CA LEU A 29 -13.31 1.66 1.32
C LEU A 29 -12.92 1.07 -0.03
N THR A 30 -11.92 1.65 -0.72
CA THR A 30 -11.54 1.21 -2.06
C THR A 30 -10.80 -0.11 -2.05
N PHE A 31 -9.76 -0.23 -1.22
CA PHE A 31 -8.95 -1.44 -1.10
C PHE A 31 -8.72 -1.76 0.37
N ASN A 32 -8.71 -3.05 0.68
CA ASN A 32 -8.30 -3.52 2.00
C ASN A 32 -6.77 -3.54 2.08
N GLU A 33 -6.20 -2.85 3.07
CA GLU A 33 -4.78 -2.89 3.39
C GLU A 33 -3.85 -2.71 2.16
N ILE A 34 -4.15 -1.70 1.33
CA ILE A 34 -3.47 -1.45 0.05
C ILE A 34 -1.95 -1.38 0.20
N ASN A 35 -1.44 -0.89 1.34
CA ASN A 35 -0.02 -0.77 1.61
C ASN A 35 0.68 -2.12 1.85
N SER A 36 -0.05 -3.23 1.96
CA SER A 36 0.54 -4.58 1.91
C SER A 36 1.34 -4.78 0.63
N ALA A 37 0.90 -4.15 -0.48
CA ALA A 37 1.60 -4.15 -1.76
C ALA A 37 3.00 -3.50 -1.74
N THR A 38 3.40 -2.82 -0.67
CA THR A 38 4.78 -2.36 -0.49
C THR A 38 5.72 -3.49 -0.06
N THR A 39 5.20 -4.65 0.31
CA THR A 39 5.96 -5.86 0.70
C THR A 39 5.89 -6.94 -0.38
N PRO A 40 6.88 -7.84 -0.48
CA PRO A 40 6.87 -8.94 -1.46
C PRO A 40 5.59 -9.79 -1.41
N MET A 41 5.13 -10.14 -0.23
CA MET A 41 3.93 -10.95 -0.03
C MET A 41 2.64 -10.27 -0.53
N GLY A 42 2.59 -8.94 -0.46
CA GLY A 42 1.45 -8.16 -0.93
C GLY A 42 1.24 -8.22 -2.45
N GLY A 43 2.30 -8.38 -3.23
CA GLY A 43 2.20 -8.61 -4.67
C GLY A 43 1.34 -9.83 -4.99
N PHE A 44 1.52 -10.91 -4.24
CA PHE A 44 0.70 -12.11 -4.38
C PHE A 44 -0.69 -11.95 -3.74
N LEU A 45 -0.76 -11.59 -2.44
CA LEU A 45 -2.01 -11.64 -1.67
C LEU A 45 -3.00 -10.53 -2.02
N SER A 46 -2.50 -9.30 -2.22
CA SER A 46 -3.38 -8.14 -2.45
C SER A 46 -3.52 -7.75 -3.92
N GLN A 47 -2.58 -8.17 -4.76
CA GLN A 47 -2.59 -7.80 -6.18
C GLN A 47 -2.83 -8.98 -7.12
N GLY A 48 -2.73 -10.23 -6.63
CA GLY A 48 -2.88 -11.42 -7.45
C GLY A 48 -1.79 -11.55 -8.53
N ILE A 49 -0.59 -11.00 -8.28
CA ILE A 49 0.55 -11.08 -9.20
C ILE A 49 1.30 -12.37 -8.95
N LEU A 50 1.28 -13.26 -9.93
CA LEU A 50 2.02 -14.53 -9.94
C LEU A 50 3.23 -14.36 -10.87
N ASN A 51 4.43 -14.20 -10.31
CA ASN A 51 5.65 -14.16 -11.09
C ASN A 51 6.11 -15.56 -11.51
N GLU A 52 5.74 -16.59 -10.73
CA GLU A 52 5.95 -18.01 -11.05
C GLU A 52 4.60 -18.72 -11.21
N ILE A 53 4.22 -19.00 -12.46
CA ILE A 53 2.91 -19.59 -12.77
C ILE A 53 2.82 -21.07 -12.38
N LYS A 54 3.97 -21.74 -12.20
CA LYS A 54 4.04 -23.18 -11.93
C LYS A 54 3.60 -23.59 -10.53
N THR A 55 3.48 -22.64 -9.62
CA THR A 55 3.10 -22.89 -8.23
C THR A 55 2.09 -21.87 -7.75
N MET A 56 1.14 -22.31 -6.93
CA MET A 56 0.21 -21.45 -6.18
C MET A 56 0.69 -21.22 -4.73
N ASN A 57 1.83 -21.81 -4.36
CA ASN A 57 2.41 -21.60 -3.06
C ASN A 57 3.08 -20.20 -3.00
N PHE A 58 2.54 -19.29 -2.20
CA PHE A 58 3.05 -17.92 -2.10
C PHE A 58 4.48 -17.86 -1.53
N MET A 59 4.92 -18.86 -0.76
CA MET A 59 6.30 -18.93 -0.25
C MET A 59 7.33 -19.25 -1.34
N GLU A 60 6.88 -19.76 -2.45
CA GLU A 60 7.72 -20.10 -3.63
C GLU A 60 7.67 -19.00 -4.69
N GLN A 61 6.82 -17.98 -4.52
CA GLN A 61 6.75 -16.85 -5.45
C GLN A 61 7.99 -15.97 -5.33
N VAL A 62 8.60 -15.68 -6.46
CA VAL A 62 9.71 -14.73 -6.55
C VAL A 62 9.15 -13.31 -6.63
N ASP A 63 9.60 -12.42 -5.74
CA ASP A 63 9.18 -11.01 -5.79
C ASP A 63 9.74 -10.32 -7.05
N ASN A 64 8.89 -9.54 -7.70
CA ASN A 64 9.28 -8.61 -8.74
C ASN A 64 8.81 -7.20 -8.33
N PRO A 65 9.67 -6.40 -7.70
CA PRO A 65 9.32 -5.07 -7.23
C PRO A 65 8.77 -4.16 -8.34
N GLN A 66 9.32 -4.26 -9.56
CA GLN A 66 8.84 -3.49 -10.70
C GLN A 66 7.36 -3.78 -10.99
N ASN A 67 6.98 -5.06 -11.08
CA ASN A 67 5.59 -5.45 -11.35
C ASN A 67 4.68 -5.10 -10.18
N ARG A 68 5.15 -5.28 -8.97
CA ARG A 68 4.39 -5.03 -7.74
C ARG A 68 4.08 -3.55 -7.55
N PHE A 69 5.04 -2.66 -7.72
CA PHE A 69 4.81 -1.21 -7.62
C PHE A 69 4.04 -0.66 -8.83
N GLN A 70 4.20 -1.25 -10.02
CA GLN A 70 3.35 -0.92 -11.16
C GLN A 70 1.89 -1.33 -10.90
N GLY A 71 1.65 -2.51 -10.35
CA GLY A 71 0.32 -2.95 -9.93
C GLY A 71 -0.29 -2.05 -8.85
N LEU A 72 0.53 -1.56 -7.91
CA LEU A 72 0.10 -0.59 -6.91
C LEU A 72 -0.28 0.76 -7.52
N HIS A 73 0.46 1.21 -8.55
CA HIS A 73 0.07 2.40 -9.32
C HIS A 73 -1.31 2.23 -9.97
N HIS A 74 -1.57 1.08 -10.59
CA HIS A 74 -2.90 0.79 -11.16
C HIS A 74 -4.01 0.79 -10.07
N GLN A 75 -3.73 0.28 -8.88
CA GLN A 75 -4.66 0.35 -7.75
C GLN A 75 -4.91 1.80 -7.29
N PHE A 76 -3.89 2.66 -7.27
CA PHE A 76 -4.09 4.08 -6.94
C PHE A 76 -4.97 4.79 -7.96
N VAL A 77 -4.73 4.59 -9.25
CA VAL A 77 -5.56 5.15 -10.32
C VAL A 77 -7.00 4.64 -10.20
N ALA A 78 -7.18 3.34 -10.01
CA ALA A 78 -8.50 2.73 -9.81
C ALA A 78 -9.22 3.28 -8.57
N SER A 79 -8.48 3.48 -7.45
CA SER A 79 -9.01 4.10 -6.23
C SER A 79 -9.52 5.51 -6.49
N ALA A 80 -8.73 6.36 -7.14
CA ALA A 80 -9.09 7.73 -7.44
C ALA A 80 -10.31 7.84 -8.36
N LEU A 81 -10.39 6.99 -9.37
CA LEU A 81 -11.55 6.92 -10.26
C LEU A 81 -12.81 6.41 -9.54
N ALA A 82 -12.67 5.43 -8.64
CA ALA A 82 -13.77 4.95 -7.82
C ALA A 82 -14.29 6.02 -6.85
N VAL A 83 -13.40 6.81 -6.24
CA VAL A 83 -13.77 7.97 -5.42
C VAL A 83 -14.60 8.96 -6.23
N LYS A 84 -14.13 9.33 -7.41
CA LYS A 84 -14.85 10.25 -8.30
C LYS A 84 -16.25 9.71 -8.64
N MET A 85 -16.35 8.43 -9.02
CA MET A 85 -17.64 7.77 -9.32
C MET A 85 -18.57 7.77 -8.10
N ALA A 86 -18.04 7.53 -6.90
CA ALA A 86 -18.81 7.51 -5.67
C ALA A 86 -19.36 8.88 -5.29
N HIS A 87 -18.60 9.95 -5.51
CA HIS A 87 -19.03 11.33 -5.26
C HIS A 87 -20.21 11.75 -6.14
N GLU A 88 -20.36 11.20 -7.37
CA GLU A 88 -21.50 11.46 -8.23
C GLU A 88 -22.85 10.98 -7.63
N ILE A 89 -22.81 10.13 -6.63
CA ILE A 89 -23.97 9.56 -5.93
C ILE A 89 -23.98 9.83 -4.42
N ASP A 90 -23.22 10.82 -3.99
CA ASP A 90 -23.13 11.29 -2.59
C ASP A 90 -22.62 10.24 -1.59
N TYR A 91 -21.67 9.39 -2.01
CA TYR A 91 -20.96 8.49 -1.12
C TYR A 91 -19.70 9.13 -0.56
N GLN A 92 -19.26 8.63 0.61
CA GLN A 92 -18.00 8.96 1.25
C GLN A 92 -17.05 7.79 1.10
N VAL A 93 -15.87 8.03 0.60
CA VAL A 93 -14.90 6.97 0.29
C VAL A 93 -13.60 7.17 1.05
N GLY A 94 -13.17 6.14 1.76
CA GLY A 94 -11.92 6.14 2.51
C GLY A 94 -10.86 5.23 1.93
N CYS A 95 -9.66 5.38 2.44
CA CYS A 95 -8.59 4.38 2.30
C CYS A 95 -8.46 3.55 3.59
N MET A 96 -7.95 2.34 3.43
CA MET A 96 -7.71 1.41 4.53
C MET A 96 -6.31 0.83 4.40
N GLN A 97 -5.52 0.95 5.46
CA GLN A 97 -4.12 0.56 5.47
C GLN A 97 -3.75 -0.25 6.72
N ILE A 98 -2.71 -1.05 6.61
CA ILE A 98 -2.02 -1.60 7.78
C ILE A 98 -1.26 -0.45 8.45
N MET A 99 -1.48 -0.25 9.74
CA MET A 99 -0.63 0.59 10.56
C MET A 99 0.39 -0.29 11.30
N ALA A 100 1.57 -0.41 10.70
CA ALA A 100 2.70 -1.10 11.32
C ALA A 100 3.57 -0.06 12.05
N THR A 101 3.15 0.34 13.25
CA THR A 101 3.86 1.35 14.03
C THR A 101 5.30 0.91 14.29
N SER A 102 6.26 1.74 13.92
CA SER A 102 7.68 1.40 13.96
C SER A 102 8.49 2.51 14.63
N TYR A 103 9.45 2.10 15.47
CA TYR A 103 10.33 2.98 16.23
C TYR A 103 11.80 2.63 15.93
N GLY A 104 12.72 3.59 16.05
CA GLY A 104 14.15 3.27 16.10
C GLY A 104 14.45 2.46 17.35
N LEU A 105 15.18 1.35 17.21
CA LEU A 105 15.51 0.47 18.35
C LEU A 105 16.33 1.20 19.43
N THR A 106 17.21 2.09 19.00
CA THR A 106 18.02 2.95 19.87
C THR A 106 17.94 4.40 19.40
N CYS A 107 18.53 5.33 20.16
CA CYS A 107 18.68 6.72 19.75
C CYS A 107 19.86 6.95 18.76
N ASP A 108 20.52 5.90 18.28
CA ASP A 108 21.52 6.00 17.21
C ASP A 108 20.88 6.60 15.96
N PRO A 109 21.47 7.65 15.35
CA PRO A 109 20.93 8.28 14.14
C PRO A 109 20.70 7.29 12.99
N HIS A 110 21.51 6.24 12.87
CA HIS A 110 21.31 5.22 11.82
C HIS A 110 20.02 4.42 12.03
N ASP A 111 19.72 4.04 13.29
CA ASP A 111 18.46 3.37 13.63
C ASP A 111 17.25 4.28 13.31
N GLN A 112 17.37 5.58 13.60
CA GLN A 112 16.31 6.53 13.31
C GLN A 112 16.08 6.72 11.80
N ILE A 113 17.14 6.74 10.99
CA ILE A 113 17.04 6.85 9.52
C ILE A 113 16.38 5.59 8.95
N VAL A 114 16.83 4.40 9.34
CA VAL A 114 16.22 3.14 8.88
C VAL A 114 14.75 3.06 9.27
N ASN A 115 14.40 3.50 10.48
CA ASN A 115 13.02 3.56 10.92
C ASN A 115 12.18 4.55 10.09
N GLN A 116 12.72 5.73 9.77
CA GLN A 116 12.04 6.71 8.93
C GLN A 116 11.76 6.16 7.52
N GLU A 117 12.75 5.52 6.90
CA GLU A 117 12.61 4.91 5.58
C GLU A 117 11.55 3.80 5.57
N LYS A 118 11.51 2.97 6.62
CA LYS A 118 10.47 1.96 6.80
C LYS A 118 9.08 2.57 6.94
N ASN A 119 8.93 3.62 7.73
CA ASN A 119 7.68 4.34 7.89
C ASN A 119 7.23 5.02 6.59
N HIS A 120 8.17 5.63 5.85
CA HIS A 120 7.89 6.21 4.54
C HIS A 120 7.26 5.19 3.60
N LEU A 121 7.87 4.00 3.50
CA LEU A 121 7.41 2.97 2.58
C LEU A 121 6.11 2.31 3.05
N MET A 122 6.06 1.87 4.32
CA MET A 122 4.98 1.02 4.83
C MET A 122 3.76 1.81 5.27
N ASN A 123 3.96 2.91 6.01
CA ASN A 123 2.85 3.61 6.66
C ASN A 123 2.40 4.86 5.91
N TRP A 124 3.28 5.55 5.15
CA TRP A 124 2.96 6.88 4.60
C TRP A 124 2.80 6.91 3.09
N PHE A 125 3.52 6.09 2.34
CA PHE A 125 3.48 6.17 0.88
C PHE A 125 2.07 6.05 0.31
N CYS A 126 1.35 4.99 0.64
CA CYS A 126 0.02 4.78 0.09
C CYS A 126 -0.99 5.81 0.61
N SER A 127 -0.88 6.23 1.89
CA SER A 127 -1.74 7.28 2.44
C SER A 127 -1.46 8.63 1.80
N ASP A 128 -0.19 8.99 1.55
CA ASP A 128 0.14 10.22 0.85
C ASP A 128 -0.50 10.27 -0.55
N VAL A 129 -0.40 9.16 -1.31
CA VAL A 129 -1.02 9.12 -2.65
C VAL A 129 -2.53 9.19 -2.57
N GLN A 130 -3.18 8.40 -1.71
CA GLN A 130 -4.64 8.35 -1.64
C GLN A 130 -5.27 9.58 -0.99
N CYS A 131 -4.61 10.21 -0.01
CA CYS A 131 -5.14 11.39 0.69
C CYS A 131 -4.75 12.72 0.04
N ARG A 132 -3.63 12.77 -0.69
CA ARG A 132 -3.11 14.01 -1.29
C ARG A 132 -3.12 14.02 -2.81
N GLY A 133 -3.37 12.87 -3.45
CA GLY A 133 -3.45 12.73 -4.90
C GLY A 133 -2.10 12.88 -5.61
N ALA A 134 -0.98 12.65 -4.94
CA ALA A 134 0.34 12.81 -5.53
C ALA A 134 1.41 11.91 -4.90
N TYR A 135 2.37 11.49 -5.71
CA TYR A 135 3.53 10.73 -5.24
C TYR A 135 4.48 11.61 -4.42
N PRO A 136 4.81 11.25 -3.17
CA PRO A 136 5.74 12.02 -2.35
C PRO A 136 7.19 11.89 -2.86
N ASN A 137 8.03 12.90 -2.59
CA ASN A 137 9.40 12.92 -3.09
C ASN A 137 10.28 11.78 -2.54
N TYR A 138 10.05 11.33 -1.30
CA TYR A 138 10.82 10.24 -0.72
C TYR A 138 10.63 8.92 -1.46
N ILE A 139 9.43 8.66 -2.04
CA ILE A 139 9.20 7.44 -2.80
C ILE A 139 9.85 7.48 -4.18
N LYS A 140 9.94 8.68 -4.79
CA LYS A 140 10.66 8.85 -6.07
C LYS A 140 12.15 8.52 -5.90
N ARG A 141 12.74 8.92 -4.75
CA ARG A 141 14.11 8.54 -4.38
C ARG A 141 14.22 7.01 -4.21
N TYR A 142 13.32 6.40 -3.45
CA TYR A 142 13.29 4.94 -3.24
C TYR A 142 13.21 4.18 -4.58
N PHE A 143 12.35 4.59 -5.47
CA PHE A 143 12.21 3.96 -6.79
C PHE A 143 13.50 4.06 -7.60
N LYS A 144 14.13 5.23 -7.63
CA LYS A 144 15.41 5.44 -8.31
C LYS A 144 16.52 4.54 -7.74
N GLU A 145 16.64 4.45 -6.43
CA GLU A 145 17.66 3.64 -5.74
C GLU A 145 17.44 2.13 -5.93
N ASN A 146 16.21 1.70 -6.16
CA ASN A 146 15.83 0.30 -6.36
C ASN A 146 15.57 -0.06 -7.84
N ASN A 147 15.89 0.82 -8.78
CA ASN A 147 15.68 0.62 -10.22
C ASN A 147 14.23 0.29 -10.59
N ILE A 148 13.26 0.90 -9.90
CA ILE A 148 11.83 0.77 -10.15
C ILE A 148 11.40 1.95 -11.01
N ASN A 149 10.82 1.66 -12.17
CA ASN A 149 10.33 2.67 -13.10
C ASN A 149 8.83 2.54 -13.30
N ILE A 150 8.06 3.39 -12.63
CA ILE A 150 6.60 3.40 -12.75
C ILE A 150 6.21 4.05 -14.07
N VAL A 151 5.52 3.31 -14.91
CA VAL A 151 4.92 3.81 -16.13
C VAL A 151 3.58 4.46 -15.77
N MET A 152 3.53 5.77 -15.89
CA MET A 152 2.28 6.55 -15.77
C MET A 152 1.81 6.90 -17.17
N GLU A 153 0.54 6.66 -17.46
CA GLU A 153 -0.08 7.10 -18.69
C GLU A 153 -0.48 8.58 -18.61
N GLU A 154 -0.73 9.18 -19.77
CA GLU A 154 -1.22 10.55 -19.85
C GLU A 154 -2.54 10.70 -19.06
N GLY A 155 -2.58 11.68 -18.17
CA GLY A 155 -3.73 11.94 -17.30
C GLY A 155 -3.72 11.22 -15.95
N ASP A 156 -2.82 10.27 -15.67
CA ASP A 156 -2.79 9.56 -14.38
C ASP A 156 -2.56 10.51 -13.19
N GLU A 157 -1.67 11.48 -13.33
CA GLU A 157 -1.43 12.47 -12.29
C GLU A 157 -2.67 13.33 -12.00
N ASP A 158 -3.40 13.73 -13.05
CA ASP A 158 -4.64 14.50 -12.91
C ASP A 158 -5.76 13.65 -12.28
N ILE A 159 -5.84 12.36 -12.62
CA ILE A 159 -6.78 11.41 -12.00
C ILE A 159 -6.49 11.30 -10.50
N LEU A 160 -5.25 11.07 -10.11
CA LEU A 160 -4.86 10.97 -8.71
C LEU A 160 -5.20 12.25 -7.94
N LYS A 161 -4.86 13.40 -8.51
CA LYS A 161 -5.14 14.73 -7.92
C LYS A 161 -6.62 15.03 -7.77
N ALA A 162 -7.46 14.51 -8.67
CA ALA A 162 -8.91 14.72 -8.66
C ALA A 162 -9.69 13.74 -7.77
N GLY A 163 -9.06 12.66 -7.31
CA GLY A 163 -9.72 11.58 -6.55
C GLY A 163 -9.12 11.27 -5.18
N PRO A 164 -8.75 12.27 -4.34
CA PRO A 164 -8.37 12.00 -2.96
C PRO A 164 -9.53 11.40 -2.18
N VAL A 165 -9.22 10.54 -1.21
CA VAL A 165 -10.22 9.93 -0.33
C VAL A 165 -10.75 10.94 0.70
N ASP A 166 -11.98 10.71 1.19
CA ASP A 166 -12.64 11.59 2.17
C ASP A 166 -12.16 11.32 3.60
N PHE A 167 -11.72 10.10 3.89
CA PHE A 167 -11.27 9.72 5.23
C PHE A 167 -10.21 8.61 5.17
N TYR A 168 -9.42 8.53 6.23
CA TYR A 168 -8.39 7.53 6.43
C TYR A 168 -8.81 6.53 7.51
N THR A 169 -8.57 5.26 7.27
CA THR A 169 -8.71 4.19 8.27
C THR A 169 -7.49 3.29 8.29
N CYS A 170 -7.25 2.63 9.40
CA CYS A 170 -6.15 1.69 9.53
C CYS A 170 -6.53 0.47 10.38
N SER A 171 -5.92 -0.68 10.02
CA SER A 171 -5.82 -1.85 10.88
C SER A 171 -4.54 -1.74 11.70
N TYR A 172 -4.66 -1.65 13.01
CA TYR A 172 -3.52 -1.71 13.91
C TYR A 172 -3.34 -3.14 14.42
N TYR A 173 -2.19 -3.73 14.15
CA TYR A 173 -1.88 -5.08 14.58
C TYR A 173 -0.81 -5.13 15.65
N MET A 174 0.31 -4.43 15.42
CA MET A 174 1.47 -4.52 16.27
C MET A 174 2.38 -3.30 16.09
N SER A 175 3.33 -3.16 17.01
CA SER A 175 4.48 -2.28 16.80
C SER A 175 5.78 -3.08 16.80
N ASN A 176 6.78 -2.56 16.11
CA ASN A 176 8.12 -3.13 16.06
C ASN A 176 9.19 -2.03 16.15
N CYS A 177 10.46 -2.43 16.18
CA CYS A 177 11.58 -1.52 16.10
C CYS A 177 12.42 -1.81 14.84
N GLN A 178 13.08 -0.78 14.34
CA GLN A 178 14.03 -0.87 13.24
C GLN A 178 15.43 -0.56 13.74
N THR A 179 16.43 -1.25 13.19
CA THR A 179 17.83 -1.02 13.53
C THR A 179 18.71 -1.14 12.28
N ALA A 180 19.78 -0.38 12.25
CA ALA A 180 20.84 -0.52 11.24
C ALA A 180 21.74 -1.75 11.48
N ASP A 181 21.70 -2.32 12.69
CA ASP A 181 22.45 -3.50 13.08
C ASP A 181 21.78 -4.78 12.58
N LYS A 182 22.20 -5.27 11.42
CA LYS A 182 21.68 -6.48 10.78
C LYS A 182 21.74 -7.73 11.64
N SER A 183 22.64 -7.79 12.63
CA SER A 183 22.76 -8.94 13.53
C SER A 183 21.57 -9.08 14.49
N LYS A 184 20.82 -8.00 14.72
CA LYS A 184 19.65 -7.95 15.62
C LYS A 184 18.33 -8.26 14.92
N GLU A 185 18.27 -8.19 13.60
CA GLU A 185 17.04 -8.47 12.83
C GLU A 185 16.71 -9.97 12.78
N ALA A 186 17.71 -10.84 12.98
CA ALA A 186 17.52 -12.28 12.92
C ALA A 186 16.66 -12.79 14.08
N GLY A 187 15.46 -13.27 13.79
CA GLY A 187 14.64 -14.00 14.76
C GLY A 187 13.45 -13.24 15.36
N SER A 188 13.09 -12.06 14.86
CA SER A 188 11.91 -11.32 15.36
C SER A 188 10.58 -12.05 15.14
N GLY A 189 10.52 -13.04 14.24
CA GLY A 189 9.27 -13.74 13.85
C GLY A 189 8.20 -12.85 13.24
N ASN A 190 8.48 -11.56 13.08
CA ASN A 190 7.52 -10.59 12.56
C ASN A 190 7.53 -10.59 11.03
N ILE A 191 6.41 -10.96 10.42
CA ILE A 191 6.23 -10.98 8.96
C ILE A 191 6.41 -9.60 8.29
N LEU A 192 6.28 -8.51 9.05
CA LEU A 192 6.52 -7.13 8.56
C LEU A 192 7.98 -6.69 8.71
N GLY A 193 8.85 -7.57 9.23
CA GLY A 193 10.26 -7.31 9.47
C GLY A 193 10.53 -6.46 10.73
N GLY A 194 11.82 -6.21 11.01
CA GLY A 194 12.27 -5.46 12.17
C GLY A 194 12.51 -6.32 13.41
N VAL A 195 12.74 -5.67 14.53
CA VAL A 195 13.00 -6.27 15.85
C VAL A 195 11.78 -6.08 16.75
N SER A 196 11.53 -7.02 17.64
CA SER A 196 10.45 -6.88 18.63
C SER A 196 10.64 -5.60 19.45
N ASN A 197 9.54 -4.90 19.74
CA ASN A 197 9.57 -3.73 20.60
C ASN A 197 9.87 -4.17 22.05
N PRO A 198 10.99 -3.71 22.66
CA PRO A 198 11.41 -4.18 23.97
C PRO A 198 10.46 -3.75 25.11
N TYR A 199 9.59 -2.80 24.86
CA TYR A 199 8.60 -2.30 25.84
C TYR A 199 7.25 -2.99 25.74
N LEU A 200 7.05 -3.86 24.75
CA LEU A 200 5.80 -4.62 24.58
C LEU A 200 6.06 -6.09 24.78
N LYS A 201 5.21 -6.73 25.61
CA LYS A 201 5.21 -8.20 25.71
C LYS A 201 4.57 -8.76 24.42
N ALA A 202 5.23 -9.73 23.81
CA ALA A 202 4.58 -10.56 22.80
C ALA A 202 3.43 -11.32 23.48
N SER A 203 2.24 -11.21 22.94
CA SER A 203 1.07 -11.96 23.37
C SER A 203 1.00 -13.30 22.64
#